data_d48aa78502589421a3ea02e4369c78df
#
_entry.id   d48aa78502589421a3ea02e4369c78df
#
_cell.length_a   1.000
_cell.length_b   1.000
_cell.length_c   1.000
_cell.angle_alpha   90.00
_cell.angle_beta   90.00
_cell.angle_gamma   90.00
#
_symmetry.space_group_name_H-M   'P 1'
#
loop_
_entity.id
_entity.type
_entity.pdbx_description
1 polymer ?
#
loop_
_entity_poly.entity_id
_entity_poly.type
_entity_poly.pdbx_seq_one_letter_code
_entity_poly.pdbx_strand_id
1 'polypeptide(L)'
;MSTNVVTKQNNGVSQVLKNRFVQGILASALFLQIGIWVRNFAVLLYVMEMTKGDAFAISMISVAEFAPIFIFSFIGGTFADRWKPKKTMIWCETLSSISVFAVLITLMFGTWKIVFFVTLISAILSQFSQPSGMKLFKQHLSTEQIQLAMSIYQTIFAIFMVLGPILGTFIFHSFGIYISIIITGISFLFAAVVLLFLPKDLENDVEKKDITLLQEMKDGIKYVKKKKALTLLGLCFMAAGLGIGLIQPLGIFIVTEQLGLSKESLQWLLTVNGAGMIVGGALAMVFAKNVAPQKMLIIGMLGQAIGIGIIGYSTNLWVTLTAQLFSGLALPCIQIGINTLIIQNSDTDFIGRVNGILSPLFTGSMVVTMSIAGSLKEMFSLSMMYEGTALLFIIGLLFILPIYNLKPVIAVESEISGKGSAVQNES
;
A
#
# COMPACT_ATOMS: atom_id res chain seq x y z
N MET A 1 -29.96 -18.16 -18.34
CA MET A 1 -29.75 -16.84 -17.67
C MET A 1 -28.27 -16.47 -17.46
N SER A 2 -27.34 -17.43 -17.40
CA SER A 2 -25.91 -17.21 -17.17
C SER A 2 -25.11 -16.62 -18.36
N THR A 3 -25.47 -16.96 -19.58
CA THR A 3 -24.78 -16.47 -20.81
C THR A 3 -24.98 -14.97 -21.08
N ASN A 4 -26.15 -14.41 -20.75
CA ASN A 4 -26.42 -12.99 -20.95
C ASN A 4 -25.70 -12.06 -19.94
N VAL A 5 -25.33 -12.54 -18.76
CA VAL A 5 -24.60 -11.76 -17.75
C VAL A 5 -23.14 -11.67 -18.15
N VAL A 6 -22.54 -12.77 -18.62
CA VAL A 6 -21.14 -12.80 -19.06
C VAL A 6 -20.90 -11.95 -20.31
N THR A 7 -21.83 -11.97 -21.27
CA THR A 7 -21.73 -11.13 -22.49
C THR A 7 -21.93 -9.65 -22.19
N LYS A 8 -22.79 -9.26 -21.23
CA LYS A 8 -23.02 -7.87 -20.84
C LYS A 8 -21.78 -7.31 -20.07
N GLN A 9 -21.13 -8.15 -19.27
CA GLN A 9 -19.93 -7.80 -18.53
C GLN A 9 -18.69 -7.63 -19.43
N ASN A 10 -18.52 -8.50 -20.45
CA ASN A 10 -17.48 -8.40 -21.45
C ASN A 10 -17.63 -7.14 -22.34
N ASN A 11 -18.86 -6.74 -22.69
CA ASN A 11 -19.10 -5.50 -23.42
C ASN A 11 -18.72 -4.26 -22.57
N GLY A 12 -18.94 -4.28 -21.26
CA GLY A 12 -18.56 -3.20 -20.34
C GLY A 12 -17.05 -3.00 -20.25
N VAL A 13 -16.28 -4.08 -20.06
CA VAL A 13 -14.81 -4.03 -19.97
C VAL A 13 -14.19 -3.54 -21.29
N SER A 14 -14.65 -4.09 -22.44
CA SER A 14 -14.18 -3.65 -23.76
C SER A 14 -14.48 -2.17 -24.01
N GLN A 15 -15.63 -1.67 -23.56
CA GLN A 15 -16.03 -0.29 -23.72
C GLN A 15 -15.19 0.67 -22.85
N VAL A 16 -14.88 0.27 -21.61
CA VAL A 16 -14.00 1.02 -20.71
C VAL A 16 -12.56 1.05 -21.25
N LEU A 17 -12.03 -0.07 -21.74
CA LEU A 17 -10.70 -0.15 -22.34
C LEU A 17 -10.58 0.65 -23.66
N LYS A 18 -11.67 0.86 -24.41
CA LYS A 18 -11.68 1.71 -25.62
C LYS A 18 -11.77 3.20 -25.30
N ASN A 19 -12.08 3.57 -24.06
CA ASN A 19 -12.12 4.97 -23.65
C ASN A 19 -10.71 5.55 -23.62
N ARG A 20 -10.43 6.54 -24.47
CA ARG A 20 -9.11 7.19 -24.56
C ARG A 20 -8.65 7.83 -23.24
N PHE A 21 -9.59 8.30 -22.44
CA PHE A 21 -9.29 8.84 -21.11
C PHE A 21 -8.75 7.73 -20.17
N VAL A 22 -9.44 6.58 -20.14
CA VAL A 22 -9.00 5.43 -19.32
C VAL A 22 -7.66 4.90 -19.82
N GLN A 23 -7.48 4.76 -21.13
CA GLN A 23 -6.19 4.35 -21.72
C GLN A 23 -5.05 5.26 -21.30
N GLY A 24 -5.26 6.58 -21.30
CA GLY A 24 -4.25 7.54 -20.88
C GLY A 24 -3.86 7.40 -19.40
N ILE A 25 -4.84 7.27 -18.49
CA ILE A 25 -4.53 7.07 -17.07
C ILE A 25 -3.84 5.72 -16.81
N LEU A 26 -4.30 4.64 -17.46
CA LEU A 26 -3.68 3.32 -17.30
C LEU A 26 -2.26 3.28 -17.89
N ALA A 27 -2.02 3.94 -19.02
CA ALA A 27 -0.69 4.07 -19.61
C ALA A 27 0.25 4.89 -18.71
N SER A 28 -0.24 6.01 -18.15
CA SER A 28 0.52 6.77 -17.16
C SER A 28 0.87 5.92 -15.94
N ALA A 29 -0.10 5.16 -15.39
CA ALA A 29 0.11 4.25 -14.28
C ALA A 29 1.15 3.16 -14.59
N LEU A 30 1.15 2.62 -15.81
CA LEU A 30 2.16 1.65 -16.26
C LEU A 30 3.57 2.25 -16.23
N PHE A 31 3.77 3.44 -16.81
CA PHE A 31 5.07 4.11 -16.79
C PHE A 31 5.51 4.45 -15.36
N LEU A 32 4.58 4.90 -14.51
CA LEU A 32 4.88 5.16 -13.10
C LEU A 32 5.35 3.90 -12.38
N GLN A 33 4.68 2.77 -12.57
CA GLN A 33 5.07 1.52 -11.94
C GLN A 33 6.44 1.04 -12.41
N ILE A 34 6.75 1.13 -13.70
CA ILE A 34 8.10 0.84 -14.22
C ILE A 34 9.13 1.71 -13.49
N GLY A 35 8.92 3.03 -13.47
CA GLY A 35 9.85 3.97 -12.82
C GLY A 35 10.03 3.69 -11.33
N ILE A 36 8.95 3.46 -10.59
CA ILE A 36 8.97 3.19 -9.14
C ILE A 36 9.75 1.91 -8.84
N TRP A 37 9.45 0.80 -9.53
CA TRP A 37 10.10 -0.48 -9.25
C TRP A 37 11.56 -0.50 -9.66
N VAL A 38 11.90 0.08 -10.81
CA VAL A 38 13.30 0.23 -11.24
C VAL A 38 14.08 1.09 -10.23
N ARG A 39 13.53 2.23 -9.81
CA ARG A 39 14.14 3.10 -8.80
C ARG A 39 14.36 2.34 -7.47
N ASN A 40 13.30 1.71 -6.94
CA ASN A 40 13.36 1.09 -5.61
C ASN A 40 14.44 0.02 -5.55
N PHE A 41 14.50 -0.85 -6.57
CA PHE A 41 15.51 -1.89 -6.63
C PHE A 41 16.91 -1.34 -6.93
N ALA A 42 17.03 -0.41 -7.87
CA ALA A 42 18.33 0.18 -8.20
C ALA A 42 18.93 0.91 -6.99
N VAL A 43 18.13 1.71 -6.27
CA VAL A 43 18.60 2.42 -5.07
C VAL A 43 18.97 1.43 -3.97
N LEU A 44 18.13 0.43 -3.69
CA LEU A 44 18.40 -0.59 -2.68
C LEU A 44 19.69 -1.36 -2.95
N LEU A 45 19.84 -1.91 -4.15
CA LEU A 45 21.00 -2.72 -4.52
C LEU A 45 22.28 -1.88 -4.59
N TYR A 46 22.18 -0.64 -5.07
CA TYR A 46 23.29 0.30 -5.13
C TYR A 46 23.78 0.71 -3.71
N VAL A 47 22.86 1.06 -2.81
CA VAL A 47 23.24 1.40 -1.43
C VAL A 47 23.83 0.19 -0.71
N MET A 48 23.30 -1.01 -0.93
CA MET A 48 23.87 -2.26 -0.41
C MET A 48 25.32 -2.44 -0.87
N GLU A 49 25.64 -2.14 -2.14
CA GLU A 49 27.00 -2.19 -2.68
C GLU A 49 27.91 -1.12 -2.05
N MET A 50 27.46 0.13 -2.07
CA MET A 50 28.28 1.27 -1.65
C MET A 50 28.60 1.28 -0.15
N THR A 51 27.67 0.73 0.65
CA THR A 51 27.81 0.68 2.11
C THR A 51 28.33 -0.66 2.61
N LYS A 52 28.55 -1.64 1.71
CA LYS A 52 28.93 -3.01 2.07
C LYS A 52 27.93 -3.66 3.03
N GLY A 53 26.65 -3.32 2.89
CA GLY A 53 25.58 -3.91 3.69
C GLY A 53 25.29 -3.20 5.02
N ASP A 54 25.50 -1.89 5.11
CA ASP A 54 25.10 -1.10 6.28
C ASP A 54 23.57 -1.13 6.44
N ALA A 55 23.12 -1.78 7.51
CA ALA A 55 21.69 -1.98 7.79
C ALA A 55 20.98 -0.66 8.10
N PHE A 56 21.64 0.31 8.70
CA PHE A 56 21.07 1.62 8.95
C PHE A 56 20.84 2.38 7.65
N ALA A 57 21.82 2.42 6.75
CA ALA A 57 21.66 3.07 5.45
C ALA A 57 20.51 2.45 4.62
N ILE A 58 20.40 1.13 4.64
CA ILE A 58 19.32 0.40 3.96
C ILE A 58 17.95 0.72 4.57
N SER A 59 17.86 0.77 5.90
CA SER A 59 16.63 1.17 6.59
C SER A 59 16.19 2.58 6.23
N MET A 60 17.14 3.51 6.06
CA MET A 60 16.86 4.90 5.68
C MET A 60 16.25 5.02 4.27
N ILE A 61 16.54 4.10 3.34
CA ILE A 61 15.85 4.05 2.04
C ILE A 61 14.36 3.84 2.24
N SER A 62 14.00 2.86 3.06
CA SER A 62 12.61 2.56 3.36
C SER A 62 11.93 3.72 4.11
N VAL A 63 12.63 4.37 5.04
CA VAL A 63 12.13 5.59 5.69
C VAL A 63 11.88 6.70 4.67
N ALA A 64 12.80 6.91 3.71
CA ALA A 64 12.61 7.91 2.65
C ALA A 64 11.39 7.63 1.76
N GLU A 65 11.00 6.36 1.61
CA GLU A 65 9.80 5.96 0.87
C GLU A 65 8.51 6.12 1.69
N PHE A 66 8.49 5.66 2.94
CA PHE A 66 7.26 5.55 3.73
C PHE A 66 6.99 6.74 4.65
N ALA A 67 8.01 7.49 5.10
CA ALA A 67 7.78 8.68 5.93
C ALA A 67 6.97 9.77 5.22
N PRO A 68 7.18 10.08 3.93
CA PRO A 68 6.30 10.99 3.20
C PRO A 68 4.87 10.51 3.13
N ILE A 69 4.63 9.21 3.00
CA ILE A 69 3.27 8.64 2.99
C ILE A 69 2.56 8.97 4.31
N PHE A 70 3.24 8.78 5.44
CA PHE A 70 2.69 9.12 6.75
C PHE A 70 2.44 10.62 6.91
N ILE A 71 3.43 11.46 6.59
CA ILE A 71 3.39 12.91 6.83
C ILE A 71 2.37 13.59 5.89
N PHE A 72 2.39 13.24 4.61
CA PHE A 72 1.62 13.93 3.58
C PHE A 72 0.28 13.28 3.25
N SER A 73 -0.05 12.09 3.79
CA SER A 73 -1.34 11.43 3.56
C SER A 73 -2.53 12.32 3.97
N PHE A 74 -2.41 13.04 5.07
CA PHE A 74 -3.43 13.98 5.54
C PHE A 74 -3.51 15.24 4.68
N ILE A 75 -2.37 15.72 4.22
CA ILE A 75 -2.24 16.99 3.49
C ILE A 75 -2.63 16.78 2.03
N GLY A 76 -2.17 15.67 1.41
CA GLY A 76 -2.37 15.37 0.00
C GLY A 76 -3.83 15.32 -0.42
N GLY A 77 -4.71 14.71 0.39
CA GLY A 77 -6.14 14.66 0.14
C GLY A 77 -6.78 16.05 0.10
N THR A 78 -6.45 16.91 1.08
CA THR A 78 -6.99 18.29 1.16
C THR A 78 -6.55 19.16 -0.02
N PHE A 79 -5.30 19.02 -0.46
CA PHE A 79 -4.82 19.76 -1.63
C PHE A 79 -5.38 19.21 -2.93
N ALA A 80 -5.54 17.88 -3.06
CA ALA A 80 -6.15 17.25 -4.22
C ALA A 80 -7.60 17.74 -4.44
N ASP A 81 -8.35 18.01 -3.36
CA ASP A 81 -9.70 18.55 -3.47
C ASP A 81 -9.73 19.98 -4.03
N ARG A 82 -8.72 20.80 -3.74
CA ARG A 82 -8.65 22.21 -4.13
C ARG A 82 -7.97 22.43 -5.47
N TRP A 83 -7.05 21.55 -5.86
CA TRP A 83 -6.26 21.73 -7.09
C TRP A 83 -6.93 21.07 -8.30
N LYS A 84 -6.55 21.53 -9.49
CA LYS A 84 -6.96 20.93 -10.77
C LYS A 84 -6.25 19.58 -10.94
N PRO A 85 -6.97 18.44 -10.90
CA PRO A 85 -6.35 17.13 -10.73
C PRO A 85 -5.40 16.75 -11.87
N LYS A 86 -5.76 16.99 -13.14
CA LYS A 86 -4.87 16.74 -14.28
C LYS A 86 -3.57 17.55 -14.18
N LYS A 87 -3.68 18.85 -13.87
CA LYS A 87 -2.49 19.72 -13.72
C LYS A 87 -1.61 19.25 -12.58
N THR A 88 -2.20 18.88 -11.44
CA THR A 88 -1.46 18.36 -10.27
C THR A 88 -0.66 17.12 -10.64
N MET A 89 -1.30 16.13 -11.28
CA MET A 89 -0.59 14.92 -11.73
C MET A 89 0.56 15.25 -12.67
N ILE A 90 0.33 16.06 -13.71
CA ILE A 90 1.39 16.44 -14.67
C ILE A 90 2.57 17.11 -13.96
N TRP A 91 2.30 18.04 -13.03
CA TRP A 91 3.37 18.70 -12.27
C TRP A 91 4.12 17.74 -11.37
N CYS A 92 3.41 16.85 -10.66
CA CYS A 92 4.03 15.86 -9.79
C CYS A 92 4.97 14.93 -10.58
N GLU A 93 4.51 14.40 -11.71
CA GLU A 93 5.33 13.48 -12.52
C GLU A 93 6.50 14.21 -13.19
N THR A 94 6.28 15.43 -13.68
CA THR A 94 7.35 16.25 -14.26
C THR A 94 8.42 16.60 -13.21
N LEU A 95 8.01 17.05 -12.01
CA LEU A 95 8.94 17.36 -10.93
C LEU A 95 9.66 16.10 -10.42
N SER A 96 8.99 14.95 -10.38
CA SER A 96 9.63 13.66 -10.08
C SER A 96 10.71 13.34 -11.11
N SER A 97 10.42 13.48 -12.40
CA SER A 97 11.40 13.28 -13.47
C SER A 97 12.59 14.24 -13.34
N ILE A 98 12.33 15.52 -13.14
CA ILE A 98 13.40 16.54 -12.96
C ILE A 98 14.26 16.19 -11.74
N SER A 99 13.66 15.83 -10.61
CA SER A 99 14.41 15.45 -9.40
C SER A 99 15.31 14.23 -9.64
N VAL A 100 14.83 13.26 -10.41
CA VAL A 100 15.57 12.06 -10.79
C VAL A 100 16.81 12.44 -11.62
N PHE A 101 16.65 13.29 -12.63
CA PHE A 101 17.79 13.73 -13.45
C PHE A 101 18.76 14.65 -12.67
N ALA A 102 18.26 15.48 -11.76
CA ALA A 102 19.13 16.26 -10.87
C ALA A 102 19.99 15.36 -9.98
N VAL A 103 19.39 14.30 -9.42
CA VAL A 103 20.14 13.31 -8.64
C VAL A 103 21.12 12.53 -9.52
N LEU A 104 20.78 12.19 -10.76
CA LEU A 104 21.70 11.55 -11.69
C LEU A 104 22.96 12.39 -11.92
N ILE A 105 22.79 13.70 -12.18
CA ILE A 105 23.91 14.62 -12.35
C ILE A 105 24.79 14.66 -11.09
N THR A 106 24.17 14.81 -9.93
CA THR A 106 24.91 14.86 -8.65
C THR A 106 25.64 13.56 -8.34
N LEU A 107 25.02 12.42 -8.69
CA LEU A 107 25.62 11.09 -8.52
C LEU A 107 26.91 10.93 -9.36
N MET A 108 26.95 11.54 -10.54
CA MET A 108 28.16 11.56 -11.38
C MET A 108 29.34 12.30 -10.75
N PHE A 109 29.10 13.21 -9.80
CA PHE A 109 30.14 13.88 -9.01
C PHE A 109 30.57 13.12 -7.75
N GLY A 110 30.14 11.84 -7.59
CA GLY A 110 30.65 10.92 -6.56
C GLY A 110 29.93 10.94 -5.22
N THR A 111 28.80 11.66 -5.10
CA THR A 111 28.02 11.71 -3.83
C THR A 111 26.90 10.68 -3.83
N TRP A 112 27.23 9.43 -3.48
CA TRP A 112 26.24 8.32 -3.50
C TRP A 112 25.03 8.55 -2.58
N LYS A 113 25.18 9.28 -1.49
CA LYS A 113 24.08 9.56 -0.53
C LYS A 113 22.90 10.33 -1.15
N ILE A 114 23.12 10.96 -2.30
CA ILE A 114 22.07 11.73 -2.99
C ILE A 114 20.92 10.86 -3.46
N VAL A 115 21.13 9.54 -3.64
CA VAL A 115 20.07 8.62 -4.10
C VAL A 115 18.87 8.54 -3.15
N PHE A 116 19.03 8.88 -1.87
CA PHE A 116 17.92 8.96 -0.93
C PHE A 116 16.89 10.02 -1.35
N PHE A 117 17.35 11.11 -1.94
CA PHE A 117 16.46 12.19 -2.37
C PHE A 117 15.60 11.83 -3.57
N VAL A 118 16.04 10.90 -4.45
CA VAL A 118 15.19 10.38 -5.53
C VAL A 118 13.94 9.75 -4.95
N THR A 119 14.12 8.87 -3.96
CA THR A 119 13.01 8.17 -3.31
C THR A 119 12.13 9.15 -2.52
N LEU A 120 12.74 9.99 -1.70
CA LEU A 120 12.03 10.95 -0.84
C LEU A 120 11.16 11.92 -1.64
N ILE A 121 11.71 12.59 -2.65
CA ILE A 121 10.99 13.59 -3.45
C ILE A 121 9.86 12.93 -4.24
N SER A 122 10.13 11.80 -4.90
CA SER A 122 9.09 11.07 -5.63
C SER A 122 7.98 10.57 -4.70
N ALA A 123 8.31 10.10 -3.49
CA ALA A 123 7.34 9.66 -2.49
C ALA A 123 6.45 10.82 -2.00
N ILE A 124 7.02 12.02 -1.79
CA ILE A 124 6.25 13.24 -1.46
C ILE A 124 5.27 13.58 -2.59
N LEU A 125 5.77 13.66 -3.83
CA LEU A 125 4.97 14.06 -4.98
C LEU A 125 3.84 13.06 -5.28
N SER A 126 4.07 11.76 -5.05
CA SER A 126 3.05 10.73 -5.23
C SER A 126 1.84 10.92 -4.29
N GLN A 127 2.02 11.52 -3.11
CA GLN A 127 0.94 11.77 -2.16
C GLN A 127 -0.07 12.82 -2.66
N PHE A 128 0.32 13.62 -3.63
CA PHE A 128 -0.56 14.58 -4.31
C PHE A 128 -1.09 14.04 -5.64
N SER A 129 -0.30 13.24 -6.35
CA SER A 129 -0.66 12.65 -7.64
C SER A 129 -1.76 11.58 -7.51
N GLN A 130 -1.64 10.64 -6.56
CA GLN A 130 -2.60 9.53 -6.41
C GLN A 130 -4.04 9.99 -6.12
N PRO A 131 -4.33 10.87 -5.14
CA PRO A 131 -5.68 11.36 -4.89
C PRO A 131 -6.25 12.14 -6.08
N SER A 132 -5.38 12.88 -6.80
CA SER A 132 -5.76 13.60 -8.01
C SER A 132 -6.23 12.66 -9.12
N GLY A 133 -5.58 11.50 -9.29
CA GLY A 133 -6.01 10.46 -10.23
C GLY A 133 -7.40 9.90 -9.90
N MET A 134 -7.71 9.67 -8.62
CA MET A 134 -9.04 9.23 -8.19
C MET A 134 -10.13 10.29 -8.47
N LYS A 135 -9.81 11.57 -8.29
CA LYS A 135 -10.71 12.68 -8.60
C LYS A 135 -10.99 12.77 -10.11
N LEU A 136 -9.97 12.55 -10.95
CA LEU A 136 -10.13 12.49 -12.40
C LEU A 136 -11.08 11.38 -12.85
N PHE A 137 -11.00 10.19 -12.25
CA PHE A 137 -11.95 9.11 -12.54
C PHE A 137 -13.38 9.53 -12.25
N LYS A 138 -13.63 10.18 -11.09
CA LYS A 138 -14.96 10.66 -10.71
C LYS A 138 -15.51 11.73 -11.66
N GLN A 139 -14.65 12.55 -12.25
CA GLN A 139 -15.06 13.64 -13.15
C GLN A 139 -15.46 13.15 -14.55
N HIS A 140 -14.87 12.07 -15.05
CA HIS A 140 -14.97 11.68 -16.46
C HIS A 140 -15.65 10.33 -16.70
N LEU A 141 -15.97 9.57 -15.64
CA LEU A 141 -16.53 8.22 -15.76
C LEU A 141 -17.82 8.08 -14.96
N SER A 142 -18.75 7.25 -15.47
CA SER A 142 -19.92 6.82 -14.70
C SER A 142 -19.50 5.89 -13.55
N THR A 143 -20.37 5.73 -12.55
CA THR A 143 -20.10 4.87 -11.37
C THR A 143 -19.70 3.45 -11.76
N GLU A 144 -20.35 2.85 -12.76
CA GLU A 144 -20.04 1.51 -13.25
C GLU A 144 -18.67 1.48 -13.95
N GLN A 145 -18.33 2.51 -14.74
CA GLN A 145 -17.04 2.64 -15.41
C GLN A 145 -15.90 2.89 -14.44
N ILE A 146 -16.13 3.65 -13.35
CA ILE A 146 -15.15 3.88 -12.29
C ILE A 146 -14.75 2.55 -11.65
N GLN A 147 -15.72 1.69 -11.31
CA GLN A 147 -15.43 0.40 -10.69
C GLN A 147 -14.57 -0.49 -11.58
N LEU A 148 -14.88 -0.55 -12.88
CA LEU A 148 -14.10 -1.32 -13.85
C LEU A 148 -12.70 -0.73 -14.06
N ALA A 149 -12.59 0.59 -14.24
CA ALA A 149 -11.31 1.27 -14.42
C ALA A 149 -10.39 1.09 -13.19
N MET A 150 -10.94 1.20 -11.98
CA MET A 150 -10.21 0.96 -10.73
C MET A 150 -9.77 -0.51 -10.61
N SER A 151 -10.59 -1.46 -11.04
CA SER A 151 -10.19 -2.88 -11.04
C SER A 151 -9.00 -3.13 -11.97
N ILE A 152 -9.00 -2.52 -13.17
CA ILE A 152 -7.87 -2.64 -14.11
C ILE A 152 -6.63 -1.94 -13.54
N TYR A 153 -6.79 -0.75 -12.96
CA TYR A 153 -5.71 -0.02 -12.30
C TYR A 153 -5.08 -0.85 -11.18
N GLN A 154 -5.87 -1.47 -10.31
CA GLN A 154 -5.37 -2.36 -9.25
C GLN A 154 -4.71 -3.62 -9.81
N THR A 155 -5.16 -4.11 -10.96
CA THR A 155 -4.53 -5.26 -11.64
C THR A 155 -3.12 -4.90 -12.11
N ILE A 156 -2.89 -3.68 -12.60
CA ILE A 156 -1.53 -3.20 -12.95
C ILE A 156 -0.63 -3.25 -11.71
N PHE A 157 -1.10 -2.73 -10.56
CA PHE A 157 -0.34 -2.81 -9.31
C PHE A 157 0.00 -4.26 -8.93
N ALA A 158 -0.99 -5.15 -8.98
CA ALA A 158 -0.80 -6.56 -8.65
C ALA A 158 0.23 -7.25 -9.58
N ILE A 159 0.19 -6.96 -10.88
CA ILE A 159 1.18 -7.47 -11.84
C ILE A 159 2.57 -6.98 -11.47
N PHE A 160 2.73 -5.70 -11.14
CA PHE A 160 4.02 -5.14 -10.79
C PHE A 160 4.52 -5.58 -9.41
N MET A 161 3.67 -6.02 -8.48
CA MET A 161 4.12 -6.68 -7.25
C MET A 161 4.89 -7.97 -7.55
N VAL A 162 4.57 -8.66 -8.65
CA VAL A 162 5.26 -9.89 -9.09
C VAL A 162 6.42 -9.58 -10.03
N LEU A 163 6.18 -8.79 -11.07
CA LEU A 163 7.17 -8.51 -12.12
C LEU A 163 8.14 -7.39 -11.76
N GLY A 164 7.73 -6.47 -10.89
CA GLY A 164 8.51 -5.29 -10.53
C GLY A 164 9.88 -5.62 -9.92
N PRO A 165 9.97 -6.51 -8.92
CA PRO A 165 11.26 -6.95 -8.38
C PRO A 165 12.19 -7.52 -9.44
N ILE A 166 11.65 -8.36 -10.35
CA ILE A 166 12.41 -8.96 -11.45
C ILE A 166 12.92 -7.89 -12.41
N LEU A 167 12.02 -6.99 -12.83
CA LEU A 167 12.34 -5.89 -13.74
C LEU A 167 13.42 -4.96 -13.16
N GLY A 168 13.23 -4.52 -11.92
CA GLY A 168 14.17 -3.61 -11.26
C GLY A 168 15.54 -4.22 -11.05
N THR A 169 15.59 -5.49 -10.59
CA THR A 169 16.85 -6.22 -10.42
C THR A 169 17.55 -6.46 -11.76
N PHE A 170 16.80 -6.88 -12.79
CA PHE A 170 17.36 -7.11 -14.14
C PHE A 170 17.99 -5.84 -14.71
N ILE A 171 17.30 -4.70 -14.63
CA ILE A 171 17.81 -3.43 -15.16
C ILE A 171 19.06 -2.99 -14.39
N PHE A 172 19.04 -3.08 -13.05
CA PHE A 172 20.19 -2.70 -12.25
C PHE A 172 21.41 -3.61 -12.52
N HIS A 173 21.19 -4.93 -12.54
CA HIS A 173 22.26 -5.91 -12.75
C HIS A 173 22.89 -5.78 -14.15
N SER A 174 22.06 -5.54 -15.18
CA SER A 174 22.52 -5.47 -16.57
C SER A 174 23.16 -4.13 -16.93
N PHE A 175 22.69 -3.02 -16.35
CA PHE A 175 23.03 -1.67 -16.80
C PHE A 175 23.56 -0.76 -15.68
N GLY A 176 23.50 -1.19 -14.44
CA GLY A 176 23.96 -0.43 -13.28
C GLY A 176 23.05 0.74 -12.89
N ILE A 177 23.52 1.51 -11.89
CA ILE A 177 22.72 2.59 -11.26
C ILE A 177 22.39 3.73 -12.23
N TYR A 178 23.34 4.16 -13.06
CA TYR A 178 23.15 5.34 -13.92
C TYR A 178 22.02 5.14 -14.93
N ILE A 179 22.02 3.99 -15.63
CA ILE A 179 20.97 3.67 -16.60
C ILE A 179 19.64 3.39 -15.90
N SER A 180 19.65 2.77 -14.72
CA SER A 180 18.44 2.59 -13.92
C SER A 180 17.78 3.92 -13.56
N ILE A 181 18.56 4.91 -13.13
CA ILE A 181 18.07 6.26 -12.82
C ILE A 181 17.57 6.96 -14.10
N ILE A 182 18.24 6.82 -15.24
CA ILE A 182 17.78 7.35 -16.53
C ILE A 182 16.42 6.74 -16.92
N ILE A 183 16.28 5.43 -16.85
CA ILE A 183 15.02 4.72 -17.15
C ILE A 183 13.90 5.22 -16.21
N THR A 184 14.18 5.40 -14.93
CA THR A 184 13.23 5.97 -13.96
C THR A 184 12.77 7.37 -14.37
N GLY A 185 13.71 8.27 -14.67
CA GLY A 185 13.42 9.65 -15.09
C GLY A 185 12.60 9.71 -16.38
N ILE A 186 12.97 8.90 -17.38
CA ILE A 186 12.23 8.78 -18.64
C ILE A 186 10.82 8.21 -18.41
N SER A 187 10.67 7.21 -17.54
CA SER A 187 9.37 6.63 -17.23
C SER A 187 8.43 7.66 -16.60
N PHE A 188 8.91 8.46 -15.64
CA PHE A 188 8.13 9.54 -15.04
C PHE A 188 7.79 10.64 -16.06
N LEU A 189 8.72 10.96 -16.95
CA LEU A 189 8.47 11.91 -18.04
C LEU A 189 7.38 11.42 -19.00
N PHE A 190 7.44 10.14 -19.41
CA PHE A 190 6.39 9.56 -20.26
C PHE A 190 5.04 9.50 -19.55
N ALA A 191 5.01 9.22 -18.25
CA ALA A 191 3.79 9.30 -17.47
C ALA A 191 3.19 10.71 -17.53
N ALA A 192 4.00 11.76 -17.36
CA ALA A 192 3.56 13.16 -17.48
C ALA A 192 3.08 13.49 -18.89
N VAL A 193 3.83 13.07 -19.93
CA VAL A 193 3.48 13.33 -21.34
C VAL A 193 2.15 12.70 -21.72
N VAL A 194 1.90 11.46 -21.30
CA VAL A 194 0.63 10.78 -21.55
C VAL A 194 -0.54 11.55 -20.93
N LEU A 195 -0.36 12.10 -19.72
CA LEU A 195 -1.38 12.89 -19.05
C LEU A 195 -1.71 14.21 -19.78
N LEU A 196 -0.78 14.78 -20.57
CA LEU A 196 -1.07 15.97 -21.38
C LEU A 196 -2.19 15.75 -22.39
N PHE A 197 -2.30 14.53 -22.94
CA PHE A 197 -3.31 14.18 -23.94
C PHE A 197 -4.70 13.90 -23.34
N LEU A 198 -4.85 13.87 -22.01
CA LEU A 198 -6.15 13.74 -21.36
C LEU A 198 -7.03 14.97 -21.57
N PRO A 199 -8.36 14.86 -21.48
CA PRO A 199 -9.27 15.99 -21.45
C PRO A 199 -8.89 17.04 -20.40
N LYS A 200 -9.32 18.28 -20.61
CA LYS A 200 -9.10 19.34 -19.61
C LYS A 200 -9.86 19.03 -18.32
N ASP A 201 -9.33 19.55 -17.21
CA ASP A 201 -10.04 19.50 -15.93
C ASP A 201 -11.41 20.18 -16.06
N LEU A 202 -12.46 19.54 -15.57
CA LEU A 202 -13.77 20.16 -15.45
C LEU A 202 -13.73 21.19 -14.33
N GLU A 203 -14.35 22.33 -14.55
CA GLU A 203 -14.53 23.33 -13.50
C GLU A 203 -15.64 22.83 -12.58
N ASN A 204 -15.26 22.32 -11.42
CA ASN A 204 -16.21 22.05 -10.36
C ASN A 204 -16.17 23.23 -9.39
N ASP A 205 -17.31 23.78 -9.08
CA ASP A 205 -17.48 24.65 -7.92
C ASP A 205 -17.08 23.82 -6.69
N VAL A 206 -15.95 24.17 -6.12
CA VAL A 206 -15.47 23.55 -4.87
C VAL A 206 -16.40 24.06 -3.79
N GLU A 207 -17.38 23.26 -3.37
CA GLU A 207 -18.09 23.51 -2.12
C GLU A 207 -17.03 23.67 -1.02
N LYS A 208 -16.88 24.90 -0.54
CA LYS A 208 -16.04 25.19 0.62
C LYS A 208 -16.65 24.48 1.82
N LYS A 209 -16.13 23.34 2.19
CA LYS A 209 -16.40 22.79 3.53
C LYS A 209 -15.74 23.72 4.54
N ASP A 210 -16.54 24.39 5.34
CA ASP A 210 -16.09 25.29 6.42
C ASP A 210 -15.40 24.56 7.58
N ILE A 211 -15.30 23.24 7.52
CA ILE A 211 -14.69 22.42 8.57
C ILE A 211 -13.18 22.33 8.32
N THR A 212 -12.39 22.73 9.31
CA THR A 212 -10.94 22.62 9.26
C THR A 212 -10.50 21.16 9.38
N LEU A 213 -9.46 20.78 8.66
CA LEU A 213 -8.88 19.40 8.67
C LEU A 213 -8.55 18.94 10.10
N LEU A 214 -8.04 19.84 10.93
CA LEU A 214 -7.78 19.58 12.36
C LEU A 214 -9.03 19.21 13.15
N GLN A 215 -10.17 19.81 12.80
CA GLN A 215 -11.43 19.49 13.45
C GLN A 215 -11.92 18.11 13.04
N GLU A 216 -11.86 17.78 11.73
CA GLU A 216 -12.22 16.44 11.23
C GLU A 216 -11.34 15.34 11.87
N MET A 217 -10.04 15.60 12.04
CA MET A 217 -9.12 14.68 12.72
C MET A 217 -9.48 14.50 14.20
N LYS A 218 -9.76 15.59 14.92
CA LYS A 218 -10.18 15.53 16.34
C LYS A 218 -11.45 14.73 16.50
N ASP A 219 -12.44 14.98 15.64
CA ASP A 219 -13.73 14.28 15.68
C ASP A 219 -13.54 12.79 15.35
N GLY A 220 -12.69 12.45 14.36
CA GLY A 220 -12.33 11.09 14.04
C GLY A 220 -11.65 10.35 15.20
N ILE A 221 -10.67 10.97 15.86
CA ILE A 221 -9.98 10.39 17.03
C ILE A 221 -10.97 10.18 18.19
N LYS A 222 -11.83 11.17 18.46
CA LYS A 222 -12.84 11.07 19.51
C LYS A 222 -13.83 9.93 19.22
N TYR A 223 -14.24 9.80 17.95
CA TYR A 223 -15.14 8.74 17.51
C TYR A 223 -14.51 7.35 17.66
N VAL A 224 -13.26 7.16 17.19
CA VAL A 224 -12.53 5.90 17.34
C VAL A 224 -12.38 5.51 18.81
N LYS A 225 -11.96 6.46 19.68
CA LYS A 225 -11.81 6.21 21.12
C LYS A 225 -13.14 5.86 21.82
N LYS A 226 -14.26 6.37 21.33
CA LYS A 226 -15.60 6.09 21.92
C LYS A 226 -16.10 4.68 21.58
N LYS A 227 -15.67 4.11 20.44
CA LYS A 227 -16.09 2.77 19.98
C LYS A 227 -15.00 1.74 20.28
N LYS A 228 -15.22 0.85 21.26
CA LYS A 228 -14.26 -0.16 21.73
C LYS A 228 -13.71 -1.02 20.58
N ALA A 229 -14.57 -1.44 19.63
CA ALA A 229 -14.14 -2.23 18.47
C ALA A 229 -13.11 -1.48 17.60
N LEU A 230 -13.33 -0.19 17.33
CA LEU A 230 -12.41 0.63 16.52
C LEU A 230 -11.10 0.92 17.25
N THR A 231 -11.14 1.11 18.57
CA THR A 231 -9.93 1.26 19.40
C THR A 231 -9.08 -0.01 19.36
N LEU A 232 -9.70 -1.18 19.51
CA LEU A 232 -9.00 -2.48 19.43
C LEU A 232 -8.42 -2.73 18.04
N LEU A 233 -9.15 -2.38 16.97
CA LEU A 233 -8.63 -2.42 15.60
C LEU A 233 -7.43 -1.46 15.44
N GLY A 234 -7.48 -0.26 16.03
CA GLY A 234 -6.37 0.68 16.02
C GLY A 234 -5.11 0.13 16.69
N LEU A 235 -5.26 -0.56 17.84
CA LEU A 235 -4.14 -1.23 18.52
C LEU A 235 -3.57 -2.40 17.69
N CYS A 236 -4.45 -3.16 17.01
CA CYS A 236 -4.02 -4.19 16.07
C CYS A 236 -3.22 -3.60 14.90
N PHE A 237 -3.70 -2.50 14.29
CA PHE A 237 -2.99 -1.77 13.23
C PHE A 237 -1.62 -1.28 13.70
N MET A 238 -1.56 -0.72 14.90
CA MET A 238 -0.31 -0.25 15.50
C MET A 238 0.68 -1.39 15.70
N ALA A 239 0.24 -2.52 16.28
CA ALA A 239 1.08 -3.69 16.48
C ALA A 239 1.61 -4.27 15.15
N ALA A 240 0.73 -4.41 14.15
CA ALA A 240 1.12 -4.87 12.81
C ALA A 240 2.08 -3.89 12.13
N GLY A 241 1.83 -2.57 12.24
CA GLY A 241 2.72 -1.54 11.71
C GLY A 241 4.11 -1.58 12.34
N LEU A 242 4.19 -1.62 13.68
CA LEU A 242 5.46 -1.79 14.40
C LEU A 242 6.22 -3.05 13.94
N GLY A 243 5.52 -4.17 13.76
CA GLY A 243 6.13 -5.43 13.30
C GLY A 243 6.67 -5.32 11.88
N ILE A 244 5.84 -4.89 10.93
CA ILE A 244 6.28 -4.74 9.54
C ILE A 244 7.46 -3.77 9.42
N GLY A 245 7.44 -2.66 10.16
CA GLY A 245 8.53 -1.69 10.15
C GLY A 245 9.88 -2.27 10.59
N LEU A 246 9.89 -3.25 11.51
CA LEU A 246 11.12 -3.93 11.92
C LEU A 246 11.77 -4.73 10.79
N ILE A 247 11.00 -5.40 9.94
CA ILE A 247 11.52 -6.34 8.94
C ILE A 247 11.51 -5.82 7.51
N GLN A 248 10.70 -4.81 7.19
CA GLN A 248 10.56 -4.27 5.83
C GLN A 248 11.91 -3.92 5.19
N PRO A 249 12.81 -3.16 5.84
CA PRO A 249 14.12 -2.87 5.25
C PRO A 249 15.09 -4.04 5.31
N LEU A 250 14.84 -5.05 6.15
CA LEU A 250 15.79 -6.12 6.44
C LEU A 250 15.67 -7.33 5.51
N GLY A 251 14.70 -7.36 4.60
CA GLY A 251 14.49 -8.48 3.68
C GLY A 251 15.71 -8.88 2.85
N ILE A 252 16.56 -7.92 2.49
CA ILE A 252 17.79 -8.18 1.74
C ILE A 252 18.82 -8.98 2.57
N PHE A 253 18.85 -8.82 3.89
CA PHE A 253 19.74 -9.54 4.78
C PHE A 253 19.33 -11.00 4.99
N ILE A 254 18.04 -11.35 4.84
CA ILE A 254 17.61 -12.75 4.77
C ILE A 254 18.33 -13.45 3.62
N VAL A 255 18.42 -12.79 2.46
CA VAL A 255 19.05 -13.37 1.28
C VAL A 255 20.57 -13.43 1.44
N THR A 256 21.19 -12.35 1.89
CA THR A 256 22.68 -12.23 1.86
C THR A 256 23.34 -12.85 3.09
N GLU A 257 22.76 -12.70 4.28
CA GLU A 257 23.39 -13.19 5.53
C GLU A 257 22.88 -14.58 5.93
N GLN A 258 21.57 -14.82 5.81
CA GLN A 258 20.95 -16.04 6.34
C GLN A 258 20.93 -17.17 5.29
N LEU A 259 20.59 -16.85 4.03
CA LEU A 259 20.60 -17.83 2.94
C LEU A 259 21.97 -17.90 2.23
N GLY A 260 22.88 -16.95 2.44
CA GLY A 260 24.19 -16.90 1.78
C GLY A 260 24.12 -16.73 0.27
N LEU A 261 23.06 -16.12 -0.24
CA LEU A 261 22.82 -15.93 -1.68
C LEU A 261 23.21 -14.50 -2.09
N SER A 262 23.30 -14.27 -3.40
CA SER A 262 23.50 -12.93 -3.94
C SER A 262 22.31 -12.02 -3.64
N LYS A 263 22.54 -10.72 -3.46
CA LYS A 263 21.51 -9.71 -3.15
C LYS A 263 20.39 -9.66 -4.20
N GLU A 264 20.69 -9.99 -5.45
CA GLU A 264 19.71 -10.06 -6.55
C GLU A 264 18.64 -11.11 -6.30
N SER A 265 18.94 -12.14 -5.50
CA SER A 265 17.98 -13.20 -5.13
C SER A 265 16.80 -12.70 -4.30
N LEU A 266 16.86 -11.47 -3.76
CA LEU A 266 15.72 -10.82 -3.10
C LEU A 266 14.48 -10.74 -4.01
N GLN A 267 14.68 -10.58 -5.32
CA GLN A 267 13.58 -10.58 -6.29
C GLN A 267 12.69 -11.82 -6.19
N TRP A 268 13.28 -13.00 -5.93
CA TRP A 268 12.50 -14.25 -5.84
C TRP A 268 11.61 -14.29 -4.61
N LEU A 269 12.10 -13.82 -3.47
CA LEU A 269 11.32 -13.75 -2.23
C LEU A 269 10.11 -12.84 -2.41
N LEU A 270 10.33 -11.64 -2.98
CA LEU A 270 9.26 -10.66 -3.18
C LEU A 270 8.29 -11.07 -4.28
N THR A 271 8.79 -11.68 -5.36
CA THR A 271 7.95 -12.21 -6.45
C THR A 271 7.02 -13.30 -5.94
N VAL A 272 7.54 -14.25 -5.16
CA VAL A 272 6.75 -15.35 -4.59
C VAL A 272 5.73 -14.80 -3.57
N ASN A 273 6.11 -13.83 -2.76
CA ASN A 273 5.18 -13.15 -1.84
C ASN A 273 4.06 -12.45 -2.61
N GLY A 274 4.40 -11.66 -3.65
CA GLY A 274 3.43 -10.99 -4.51
C GLY A 274 2.48 -11.96 -5.22
N ALA A 275 3.00 -13.09 -5.74
CA ALA A 275 2.17 -14.15 -6.32
C ALA A 275 1.20 -14.74 -5.26
N GLY A 276 1.70 -14.96 -4.04
CA GLY A 276 0.89 -15.37 -2.91
C GLY A 276 -0.24 -14.38 -2.62
N MET A 277 0.03 -13.07 -2.66
CA MET A 277 -0.98 -12.03 -2.45
C MET A 277 -2.08 -12.06 -3.52
N ILE A 278 -1.72 -12.27 -4.79
CA ILE A 278 -2.71 -12.36 -5.88
C ILE A 278 -3.62 -13.59 -5.67
N VAL A 279 -3.02 -14.75 -5.46
CA VAL A 279 -3.78 -15.99 -5.23
C VAL A 279 -4.59 -15.90 -3.93
N GLY A 280 -3.98 -15.41 -2.86
CA GLY A 280 -4.64 -15.20 -1.57
C GLY A 280 -5.81 -14.22 -1.67
N GLY A 281 -5.69 -13.17 -2.45
CA GLY A 281 -6.78 -12.22 -2.72
C GLY A 281 -7.97 -12.87 -3.42
N ALA A 282 -7.71 -13.68 -4.44
CA ALA A 282 -8.77 -14.44 -5.14
C ALA A 282 -9.46 -15.44 -4.19
N LEU A 283 -8.69 -16.19 -3.41
CA LEU A 283 -9.23 -17.14 -2.42
C LEU A 283 -10.02 -16.42 -1.33
N ALA A 284 -9.47 -15.34 -0.78
CA ALA A 284 -10.12 -14.56 0.29
C ALA A 284 -11.47 -13.98 -0.16
N MET A 285 -11.61 -13.53 -1.42
CA MET A 285 -12.90 -13.09 -1.97
C MET A 285 -13.95 -14.20 -2.01
N VAL A 286 -13.56 -15.43 -2.33
CA VAL A 286 -14.45 -16.59 -2.35
C VAL A 286 -14.89 -16.92 -0.93
N PHE A 287 -13.96 -16.95 0.02
CA PHE A 287 -14.23 -17.30 1.42
C PHE A 287 -14.92 -16.19 2.21
N ALA A 288 -14.75 -14.90 1.82
CA ALA A 288 -15.34 -13.76 2.52
C ALA A 288 -16.88 -13.82 2.61
N LYS A 289 -17.54 -14.54 1.71
CA LYS A 289 -19.01 -14.71 1.75
C LYS A 289 -19.47 -15.61 2.92
N ASN A 290 -18.62 -16.54 3.36
CA ASN A 290 -19.00 -17.59 4.31
C ASN A 290 -18.21 -17.50 5.62
N VAL A 291 -17.19 -16.66 5.72
CA VAL A 291 -16.30 -16.55 6.88
C VAL A 291 -16.46 -15.17 7.51
N ALA A 292 -16.73 -15.12 8.80
CA ALA A 292 -16.84 -13.87 9.54
C ALA A 292 -15.54 -13.04 9.42
N PRO A 293 -15.61 -11.70 9.27
CA PRO A 293 -14.43 -10.86 9.06
C PRO A 293 -13.43 -10.93 10.21
N GLN A 294 -13.89 -11.17 11.45
CA GLN A 294 -13.02 -11.42 12.59
C GLN A 294 -12.17 -12.68 12.40
N LYS A 295 -12.78 -13.77 11.89
CA LYS A 295 -12.06 -15.02 11.62
C LYS A 295 -11.05 -14.85 10.49
N MET A 296 -11.41 -14.12 9.44
CA MET A 296 -10.47 -13.80 8.35
C MET A 296 -9.25 -13.04 8.86
N LEU A 297 -9.48 -12.04 9.72
CA LEU A 297 -8.40 -11.26 10.32
C LEU A 297 -7.51 -12.14 11.23
N ILE A 298 -8.09 -13.02 12.04
CA ILE A 298 -7.36 -13.96 12.89
C ILE A 298 -6.49 -14.90 12.03
N ILE A 299 -7.07 -15.52 10.99
CA ILE A 299 -6.33 -16.41 10.08
C ILE A 299 -5.18 -15.67 9.41
N GLY A 300 -5.42 -14.44 8.94
CA GLY A 300 -4.40 -13.62 8.33
C GLY A 300 -3.26 -13.28 9.29
N MET A 301 -3.57 -12.84 10.51
CA MET A 301 -2.57 -12.47 11.52
C MET A 301 -1.74 -13.69 11.98
N LEU A 302 -2.38 -14.84 12.20
CA LEU A 302 -1.68 -16.09 12.50
C LEU A 302 -0.80 -16.54 11.35
N GLY A 303 -1.33 -16.47 10.11
CA GLY A 303 -0.56 -16.81 8.91
C GLY A 303 0.70 -15.95 8.78
N GLN A 304 0.59 -14.62 9.01
CA GLN A 304 1.74 -13.73 9.02
C GLN A 304 2.72 -14.08 10.16
N ALA A 305 2.24 -14.27 11.38
CA ALA A 305 3.11 -14.60 12.50
C ALA A 305 3.92 -15.89 12.25
N ILE A 306 3.27 -16.93 11.74
CA ILE A 306 3.91 -18.21 11.43
C ILE A 306 4.89 -18.06 10.26
N GLY A 307 4.45 -17.44 9.16
CA GLY A 307 5.28 -17.25 7.97
C GLY A 307 6.54 -16.43 8.27
N ILE A 308 6.40 -15.30 8.97
CA ILE A 308 7.51 -14.43 9.37
C ILE A 308 8.44 -15.16 10.34
N GLY A 309 7.90 -15.90 11.31
CA GLY A 309 8.72 -16.70 12.23
C GLY A 309 9.55 -17.77 11.50
N ILE A 310 8.95 -18.49 10.54
CA ILE A 310 9.69 -19.46 9.71
C ILE A 310 10.79 -18.77 8.90
N ILE A 311 10.52 -17.62 8.29
CA ILE A 311 11.52 -16.85 7.53
C ILE A 311 12.69 -16.46 8.42
N GLY A 312 12.43 -16.04 9.65
CA GLY A 312 13.45 -15.63 10.62
C GLY A 312 14.45 -16.72 11.00
N TYR A 313 14.09 -18.00 10.90
CA TYR A 313 14.97 -19.13 11.24
C TYR A 313 15.48 -19.93 10.03
N SER A 314 14.83 -19.78 8.89
CA SER A 314 15.12 -20.64 7.73
C SER A 314 16.43 -20.28 7.05
N THR A 315 17.35 -21.23 6.98
CA THR A 315 18.57 -21.15 6.14
C THR A 315 18.42 -21.86 4.79
N ASN A 316 17.24 -22.42 4.51
CA ASN A 316 16.95 -23.11 3.26
C ASN A 316 16.06 -22.27 2.37
N LEU A 317 16.52 -22.03 1.11
CA LEU A 317 15.80 -21.20 0.15
C LEU A 317 14.35 -21.68 -0.09
N TRP A 318 14.13 -22.98 -0.24
CA TRP A 318 12.81 -23.51 -0.56
C TRP A 318 11.82 -23.35 0.62
N VAL A 319 12.31 -23.52 1.86
CA VAL A 319 11.51 -23.28 3.07
C VAL A 319 11.16 -21.78 3.16
N THR A 320 12.13 -20.89 2.91
CA THR A 320 11.92 -19.45 2.93
C THR A 320 10.93 -19.02 1.84
N LEU A 321 11.05 -19.53 0.60
CA LEU A 321 10.10 -19.25 -0.48
C LEU A 321 8.68 -19.74 -0.15
N THR A 322 8.56 -20.95 0.42
CA THR A 322 7.26 -21.48 0.84
C THR A 322 6.64 -20.61 1.94
N ALA A 323 7.43 -20.18 2.93
CA ALA A 323 6.98 -19.26 3.97
C ALA A 323 6.59 -17.88 3.42
N GLN A 324 7.32 -17.35 2.43
CA GLN A 324 6.97 -16.11 1.73
C GLN A 324 5.65 -16.25 0.95
N LEU A 325 5.45 -17.37 0.27
CA LEU A 325 4.17 -17.66 -0.41
C LEU A 325 3.02 -17.69 0.60
N PHE A 326 3.20 -18.38 1.71
CA PHE A 326 2.19 -18.49 2.76
C PHE A 326 1.86 -17.14 3.40
N SER A 327 2.87 -16.31 3.68
CA SER A 327 2.66 -14.93 4.14
C SER A 327 1.90 -14.11 3.10
N GLY A 328 2.26 -14.22 1.82
CA GLY A 328 1.54 -13.57 0.73
C GLY A 328 0.06 -13.98 0.68
N LEU A 329 -0.24 -15.28 0.80
CA LEU A 329 -1.63 -15.79 0.86
C LEU A 329 -2.43 -15.24 2.05
N ALA A 330 -1.79 -15.03 3.19
CA ALA A 330 -2.42 -14.57 4.42
C ALA A 330 -2.76 -13.06 4.41
N LEU A 331 -1.99 -12.23 3.72
CA LEU A 331 -2.11 -10.77 3.75
C LEU A 331 -3.49 -10.25 3.29
N PRO A 332 -4.10 -10.73 2.19
CA PRO A 332 -5.43 -10.30 1.79
C PRO A 332 -6.53 -10.60 2.82
N CYS A 333 -6.38 -11.66 3.62
CA CYS A 333 -7.31 -11.97 4.69
C CYS A 333 -7.31 -10.88 5.77
N ILE A 334 -6.13 -10.32 6.08
CA ILE A 334 -6.00 -9.16 6.98
C ILE A 334 -6.71 -7.96 6.38
N GLN A 335 -6.41 -7.61 5.12
CA GLN A 335 -6.95 -6.44 4.44
C GLN A 335 -8.49 -6.48 4.37
N ILE A 336 -9.06 -7.59 3.94
CA ILE A 336 -10.52 -7.76 3.82
C ILE A 336 -11.15 -7.77 5.21
N GLY A 337 -10.59 -8.51 6.17
CA GLY A 337 -11.09 -8.59 7.54
C GLY A 337 -11.16 -7.21 8.20
N ILE A 338 -10.08 -6.45 8.13
CA ILE A 338 -9.98 -5.09 8.70
C ILE A 338 -10.98 -4.14 8.04
N ASN A 339 -10.98 -4.04 6.70
CA ASN A 339 -11.87 -3.13 5.99
C ASN A 339 -13.35 -3.42 6.29
N THR A 340 -13.72 -4.70 6.33
CA THR A 340 -15.08 -5.10 6.65
C THR A 340 -15.44 -4.76 8.09
N LEU A 341 -14.53 -4.98 9.06
CA LEU A 341 -14.76 -4.63 10.46
C LEU A 341 -14.88 -3.10 10.67
N ILE A 342 -14.11 -2.30 9.95
CA ILE A 342 -14.26 -0.84 9.99
C ILE A 342 -15.64 -0.44 9.51
N ILE A 343 -16.10 -0.96 8.37
CA ILE A 343 -17.43 -0.66 7.81
C ILE A 343 -18.54 -1.10 8.77
N GLN A 344 -18.46 -2.31 9.33
CA GLN A 344 -19.49 -2.85 10.23
C GLN A 344 -19.58 -2.13 11.59
N ASN A 345 -18.50 -1.48 12.04
CA ASN A 345 -18.42 -0.81 13.33
C ASN A 345 -18.40 0.72 13.23
N SER A 346 -18.56 1.27 12.04
CA SER A 346 -18.57 2.72 11.80
C SER A 346 -19.89 3.16 11.19
N ASP A 347 -20.40 4.30 11.64
CA ASP A 347 -21.51 4.97 10.98
C ASP A 347 -21.04 5.45 9.60
N THR A 348 -21.93 5.47 8.61
CA THR A 348 -21.60 5.73 7.19
C THR A 348 -20.81 7.03 7.01
N ASP A 349 -21.18 8.10 7.74
CA ASP A 349 -20.54 9.41 7.66
C ASP A 349 -19.15 9.46 8.30
N PHE A 350 -18.82 8.46 9.12
CA PHE A 350 -17.53 8.39 9.84
C PHE A 350 -16.52 7.42 9.23
N ILE A 351 -16.90 6.56 8.27
CA ILE A 351 -16.00 5.58 7.65
C ILE A 351 -14.72 6.24 7.11
N GLY A 352 -14.85 7.36 6.40
CA GLY A 352 -13.70 8.10 5.87
C GLY A 352 -12.78 8.64 6.97
N ARG A 353 -13.37 9.19 8.07
CA ARG A 353 -12.61 9.71 9.21
C ARG A 353 -11.91 8.60 9.99
N VAL A 354 -12.56 7.44 10.14
CA VAL A 354 -11.96 6.25 10.79
C VAL A 354 -10.77 5.75 9.99
N ASN A 355 -10.90 5.59 8.68
CA ASN A 355 -9.78 5.23 7.80
C ASN A 355 -8.66 6.28 7.83
N GLY A 356 -9.02 7.57 7.86
CA GLY A 356 -8.09 8.69 8.02
C GLY A 356 -7.32 8.71 9.35
N ILE A 357 -7.73 7.94 10.36
CA ILE A 357 -7.01 7.76 11.63
C ILE A 357 -6.25 6.44 11.66
N LEU A 358 -6.89 5.32 11.26
CA LEU A 358 -6.30 3.99 11.38
C LEU A 358 -5.15 3.75 10.39
N SER A 359 -5.29 4.21 9.13
CA SER A 359 -4.21 4.03 8.13
C SER A 359 -2.92 4.77 8.49
N PRO A 360 -2.94 6.06 8.91
CA PRO A 360 -1.74 6.72 9.41
C PRO A 360 -1.19 6.13 10.70
N LEU A 361 -2.05 5.56 11.56
CA LEU A 361 -1.58 4.86 12.76
C LEU A 361 -0.72 3.65 12.39
N PHE A 362 -1.13 2.86 11.39
CA PHE A 362 -0.32 1.78 10.83
C PHE A 362 0.98 2.29 10.22
N THR A 363 0.89 3.24 9.27
CA THR A 363 2.07 3.73 8.53
C THR A 363 3.04 4.47 9.45
N GLY A 364 2.53 5.27 10.40
CA GLY A 364 3.36 5.98 11.38
C GLY A 364 4.09 5.02 12.32
N SER A 365 3.40 3.99 12.84
CA SER A 365 4.03 2.95 13.66
C SER A 365 5.10 2.20 12.87
N MET A 366 4.83 1.89 11.60
CA MET A 366 5.79 1.25 10.70
C MET A 366 7.04 2.12 10.49
N VAL A 367 6.89 3.41 10.21
CA VAL A 367 8.02 4.34 10.01
C VAL A 367 8.88 4.47 11.27
N VAL A 368 8.26 4.49 12.46
CA VAL A 368 8.99 4.57 13.74
C VAL A 368 9.94 3.38 13.89
N THR A 369 9.44 2.16 13.76
CA THR A 369 10.31 0.97 13.91
C THR A 369 11.28 0.80 12.73
N MET A 370 10.88 1.17 11.53
CA MET A 370 11.73 1.18 10.34
C MET A 370 12.95 2.10 10.51
N SER A 371 12.77 3.25 11.18
CA SER A 371 13.85 4.20 11.43
C SER A 371 14.95 3.65 12.33
N ILE A 372 14.64 2.70 13.18
CA ILE A 372 15.57 2.07 14.12
C ILE A 372 15.92 0.62 13.76
N ALA A 373 15.25 0.05 12.73
CA ALA A 373 15.38 -1.37 12.37
C ALA A 373 16.83 -1.77 12.05
N GLY A 374 17.57 -0.92 11.32
CA GLY A 374 18.97 -1.17 11.00
C GLY A 374 19.85 -1.24 12.27
N SER A 375 19.72 -0.24 13.15
CA SER A 375 20.48 -0.21 14.42
C SER A 375 20.08 -1.37 15.35
N LEU A 376 18.80 -1.72 15.40
CA LEU A 376 18.35 -2.87 16.18
C LEU A 376 18.90 -4.19 15.64
N LYS A 377 18.99 -4.34 14.31
CA LYS A 377 19.59 -5.53 13.68
C LYS A 377 21.07 -5.67 14.07
N GLU A 378 21.82 -4.56 14.18
CA GLU A 378 23.21 -4.58 14.60
C GLU A 378 23.40 -4.91 16.11
N MET A 379 22.46 -4.47 16.95
CA MET A 379 22.48 -4.73 18.40
C MET A 379 22.02 -6.15 18.75
N PHE A 380 21.07 -6.67 18.00
CA PHE A 380 20.48 -7.98 18.20
C PHE A 380 20.84 -8.90 17.01
N SER A 381 19.98 -9.76 16.58
CA SER A 381 20.20 -10.57 15.38
C SER A 381 19.06 -10.38 14.39
N LEU A 382 19.30 -10.74 13.11
CA LEU A 382 18.27 -10.71 12.10
C LEU A 382 17.07 -11.59 12.50
N SER A 383 17.35 -12.80 13.03
CA SER A 383 16.29 -13.72 13.51
C SER A 383 15.44 -13.08 14.62
N MET A 384 16.06 -12.41 15.60
CA MET A 384 15.32 -11.71 16.67
C MET A 384 14.40 -10.60 16.13
N MET A 385 14.76 -9.93 15.04
CA MET A 385 13.88 -8.94 14.40
C MET A 385 12.62 -9.59 13.82
N TYR A 386 12.78 -10.75 13.18
CA TYR A 386 11.66 -11.51 12.62
C TYR A 386 10.79 -12.15 13.72
N GLU A 387 11.39 -12.66 14.79
CA GLU A 387 10.66 -13.15 15.97
C GLU A 387 9.87 -12.04 16.66
N GLY A 388 10.50 -10.89 16.88
CA GLY A 388 9.84 -9.71 17.44
C GLY A 388 8.65 -9.27 16.59
N THR A 389 8.77 -9.35 15.27
CA THR A 389 7.66 -9.09 14.35
C THR A 389 6.56 -10.15 14.51
N ALA A 390 6.89 -11.44 14.52
CA ALA A 390 5.91 -12.50 14.72
C ALA A 390 5.16 -12.33 16.05
N LEU A 391 5.88 -11.96 17.12
CA LEU A 391 5.28 -11.66 18.42
C LEU A 391 4.34 -10.45 18.35
N LEU A 392 4.71 -9.39 17.65
CA LEU A 392 3.84 -8.23 17.46
C LEU A 392 2.56 -8.57 16.69
N PHE A 393 2.62 -9.48 15.71
CA PHE A 393 1.41 -10.01 15.05
C PHE A 393 0.55 -10.81 16.02
N ILE A 394 1.14 -11.60 16.91
CA ILE A 394 0.41 -12.33 17.97
C ILE A 394 -0.23 -11.35 18.97
N ILE A 395 0.49 -10.30 19.38
CA ILE A 395 -0.06 -9.23 20.22
C ILE A 395 -1.24 -8.54 19.52
N GLY A 396 -1.09 -8.21 18.24
CA GLY A 396 -2.17 -7.66 17.43
C GLY A 396 -3.40 -8.56 17.38
N LEU A 397 -3.19 -9.88 17.30
CA LEU A 397 -4.25 -10.88 17.36
C LEU A 397 -4.98 -10.84 18.70
N LEU A 398 -4.28 -10.69 19.83
CA LEU A 398 -4.89 -10.62 21.16
C LEU A 398 -5.86 -9.44 21.29
N PHE A 399 -5.61 -8.33 20.59
CA PHE A 399 -6.54 -7.19 20.54
C PHE A 399 -7.80 -7.49 19.73
N ILE A 400 -7.78 -8.47 18.81
CA ILE A 400 -8.93 -8.83 18.00
C ILE A 400 -9.87 -9.79 18.72
N LEU A 401 -9.35 -10.67 19.59
CA LEU A 401 -10.17 -11.66 20.29
C LEU A 401 -11.40 -11.07 21.01
N PRO A 402 -11.30 -9.92 21.73
CA PRO A 402 -12.47 -9.32 22.35
C PRO A 402 -13.52 -8.80 21.35
N ILE A 403 -13.11 -8.48 20.10
CA ILE A 403 -14.03 -7.97 19.05
C ILE A 403 -15.01 -9.08 18.64
N TYR A 404 -14.62 -10.35 18.75
CA TYR A 404 -15.47 -11.49 18.42
C TYR A 404 -16.78 -11.52 19.22
N ASN A 405 -16.74 -11.02 20.46
CA ASN A 405 -17.89 -10.99 21.38
C ASN A 405 -18.69 -9.68 21.28
N LEU A 406 -18.26 -8.70 20.47
CA LEU A 406 -18.97 -7.43 20.31
C LEU A 406 -19.97 -7.55 19.15
N LYS A 407 -21.23 -7.14 19.39
CA LYS A 407 -22.23 -7.06 18.33
C LYS A 407 -21.88 -5.91 17.37
N PRO A 408 -21.90 -6.11 16.06
CA PRO A 408 -21.69 -5.04 15.08
C PRO A 408 -22.76 -3.94 15.20
N VAL A 409 -22.39 -2.68 14.99
CA VAL A 409 -23.31 -1.53 15.10
C VAL A 409 -24.48 -1.65 14.12
N ILE A 410 -24.24 -2.11 12.91
CA ILE A 410 -25.28 -2.33 11.89
C ILE A 410 -26.35 -3.34 12.36
N ALA A 411 -25.95 -4.38 13.10
CA ALA A 411 -26.89 -5.36 13.64
C ALA A 411 -27.80 -4.76 14.75
N VAL A 412 -27.24 -3.85 15.54
CA VAL A 412 -28.00 -3.16 16.60
C VAL A 412 -29.03 -2.19 16.03
N GLU A 413 -28.67 -1.45 14.98
CA GLU A 413 -29.61 -0.54 14.29
C GLU A 413 -30.75 -1.29 13.60
N SER A 414 -30.49 -2.46 13.00
CA SER A 414 -31.53 -3.29 12.40
C SER A 414 -32.47 -3.90 13.44
N GLU A 415 -31.96 -4.31 14.61
CA GLU A 415 -32.80 -4.78 15.73
C GLU A 415 -33.70 -3.66 16.31
N ILE A 416 -33.18 -2.43 16.39
CA ILE A 416 -33.95 -1.27 16.87
C ILE A 416 -35.02 -0.85 15.86
N SER A 417 -34.66 -0.80 14.56
CA SER A 417 -35.59 -0.47 13.48
C SER A 417 -36.70 -1.52 13.33
N GLY A 418 -36.33 -2.82 13.45
CA GLY A 418 -37.31 -3.92 13.42
C GLY A 418 -38.28 -3.92 14.60
N LYS A 419 -37.85 -3.50 15.78
CA LYS A 419 -38.73 -3.37 16.95
C LYS A 419 -39.63 -2.13 16.85
N GLY A 420 -39.15 -1.04 16.24
CA GLY A 420 -39.98 0.15 15.99
C GLY A 420 -41.14 -0.09 15.02
N SER A 421 -40.92 -0.93 13.99
CA SER A 421 -41.97 -1.29 13.02
C SER A 421 -43.00 -2.30 13.58
N ALA A 422 -42.62 -3.14 14.53
CA ALA A 422 -43.54 -4.08 15.19
C ALA A 422 -44.51 -3.38 16.14
N VAL A 423 -44.08 -2.29 16.83
CA VAL A 423 -44.92 -1.51 17.74
C VAL A 423 -45.91 -0.62 16.98
N GLN A 424 -45.63 -0.24 15.74
CA GLN A 424 -46.58 0.55 14.92
C GLN A 424 -47.69 -0.27 14.24
N ASN A 425 -47.51 -1.59 14.17
CA ASN A 425 -48.53 -2.50 13.60
C ASN A 425 -49.50 -3.08 14.65
N GLU A 426 -49.27 -2.83 15.93
CA GLU A 426 -50.17 -3.24 17.05
C GLU A 426 -51.00 -2.09 17.65
N SER A 427 -50.86 -0.88 17.08
CA SER A 427 -51.71 0.27 17.42
C SER A 427 -52.66 0.60 16.26
#